data_433a053e09f08541b06a42c7ab448e31
#
_entry.id   433a053e09f08541b06a42c7ab448e31
#
_cell.length_a   1.000
_cell.length_b   1.000
_cell.length_c   1.000
_cell.angle_alpha   90.00
_cell.angle_beta   90.00
_cell.angle_gamma   90.00
#
_symmetry.space_group_name_H-M   'P 1'
#
loop_
_entity.id
_entity.type
_entity.pdbx_description
1 polymer ?
#
loop_
_entity_poly.entity_id
_entity_poly.type
_entity_poly.pdbx_seq_one_letter_code
_entity_poly.pdbx_strand_id
1 'polypeptide(L)'
;MERNEPCWCGSGKKYKKCHMPIDEKIQLHADRGEIVPSRAILKTPAQIEMIRKSADLNTAVLDEVAKHIRIGMSTAEIDEIVYRFTTEHGGIPAPLNYQGFPKSVCTSLNNEICHGIPDENIMIQDGDIINVDVSTILNGYFSDASRMFKMGNVSERAERLVRVTEECVQRGLAAAKPWGHLGDIADAINTHAQANGYSVVEEIGGHGIGLEFHEDPFVSYVTPKGSEMLLVPGMMFTIEPMINEGSPDFFVDEDNDWTVYTIDDGLSAQIEYMVLVKEDVVEVPVSYTHLTL
;
A
#
# COMPACT_ATOMS: atom_id res chain seq x y z
N MET A 1 -6.76 -9.81 -30.59
CA MET A 1 -7.95 -8.92 -30.83
C MET A 1 -7.78 -8.23 -32.15
N GLU A 2 -8.84 -8.18 -32.96
CA GLU A 2 -8.80 -7.55 -34.27
C GLU A 2 -8.96 -6.03 -34.19
N ARG A 3 -8.27 -5.28 -35.05
CA ARG A 3 -8.20 -3.80 -35.04
C ARG A 3 -9.56 -3.09 -34.96
N ASN A 4 -10.58 -3.67 -35.55
CA ASN A 4 -11.91 -3.03 -35.68
C ASN A 4 -12.93 -3.54 -34.65
N GLU A 5 -12.59 -4.54 -33.85
CA GLU A 5 -13.44 -5.04 -32.76
C GLU A 5 -13.60 -4.01 -31.64
N PRO A 6 -14.67 -4.10 -30.84
CA PRO A 6 -14.79 -3.32 -29.59
C PRO A 6 -13.59 -3.61 -28.69
N CYS A 7 -13.05 -2.56 -28.06
CA CYS A 7 -11.91 -2.73 -27.16
C CYS A 7 -12.30 -3.56 -25.94
N TRP A 8 -11.38 -4.39 -25.50
CA TRP A 8 -11.54 -5.27 -24.31
C TRP A 8 -11.88 -4.51 -23.02
N CYS A 9 -11.50 -3.22 -22.93
CA CYS A 9 -11.73 -2.40 -21.72
C CYS A 9 -13.19 -1.95 -21.53
N GLY A 10 -14.11 -2.33 -22.41
CA GLY A 10 -15.52 -1.96 -22.32
C GLY A 10 -15.86 -0.50 -22.69
N SER A 11 -14.90 0.27 -23.18
CA SER A 11 -15.09 1.71 -23.53
C SER A 11 -16.02 1.96 -24.72
N GLY A 12 -16.44 0.91 -25.45
CA GLY A 12 -17.20 1.02 -26.69
C GLY A 12 -16.39 1.51 -27.91
N LYS A 13 -15.15 1.94 -27.72
CA LYS A 13 -14.25 2.34 -28.81
C LYS A 13 -13.71 1.11 -29.54
N LYS A 14 -13.37 1.27 -30.82
CA LYS A 14 -12.64 0.23 -31.57
C LYS A 14 -11.24 0.07 -30.97
N TYR A 15 -10.74 -1.18 -30.88
CA TYR A 15 -9.44 -1.52 -30.31
C TYR A 15 -8.31 -0.64 -30.86
N LYS A 16 -8.24 -0.44 -32.19
CA LYS A 16 -7.21 0.41 -32.84
C LYS A 16 -7.23 1.88 -32.39
N LYS A 17 -8.34 2.36 -31.81
CA LYS A 17 -8.52 3.74 -31.32
C LYS A 17 -8.54 3.80 -29.77
N CYS A 18 -8.15 2.72 -29.11
CA CYS A 18 -8.16 2.58 -27.67
C CYS A 18 -6.85 1.93 -27.19
N HIS A 19 -6.84 0.66 -26.86
CA HIS A 19 -5.68 -0.01 -26.26
C HIS A 19 -4.65 -0.58 -27.23
N MET A 20 -4.93 -0.64 -28.54
CA MET A 20 -3.96 -1.18 -29.49
C MET A 20 -2.59 -0.46 -29.43
N PRO A 21 -2.49 0.89 -29.37
CA PRO A 21 -1.19 1.56 -29.23
C PRO A 21 -0.46 1.20 -27.94
N ILE A 22 -1.20 0.98 -26.85
CA ILE A 22 -0.63 0.55 -25.54
C ILE A 22 -0.13 -0.88 -25.66
N ASP A 23 -0.94 -1.79 -26.19
CA ASP A 23 -0.57 -3.21 -26.36
C ASP A 23 0.63 -3.36 -27.32
N GLU A 24 0.71 -2.58 -28.40
CA GLU A 24 1.86 -2.54 -29.31
C GLU A 24 3.12 -2.04 -28.59
N LYS A 25 3.01 -1.04 -27.71
CA LYS A 25 4.13 -0.53 -26.91
C LYS A 25 4.58 -1.56 -25.87
N ILE A 26 3.66 -2.23 -25.19
CA ILE A 26 3.97 -3.34 -24.28
C ILE A 26 4.77 -4.42 -25.01
N GLN A 27 4.32 -4.81 -26.22
CA GLN A 27 5.01 -5.83 -27.03
C GLN A 27 6.43 -5.40 -27.39
N LEU A 28 6.66 -4.13 -27.71
CA LEU A 28 8.01 -3.60 -28.00
C LEU A 28 8.95 -3.72 -26.78
N HIS A 29 8.43 -3.55 -25.55
CA HIS A 29 9.21 -3.75 -24.32
C HIS A 29 9.46 -5.25 -24.08
N ALA A 30 8.46 -6.09 -24.29
CA ALA A 30 8.61 -7.55 -24.18
C ALA A 30 9.64 -8.10 -25.17
N ASP A 31 9.65 -7.61 -26.42
CA ASP A 31 10.62 -7.99 -27.44
C ASP A 31 12.08 -7.62 -27.09
N ARG A 32 12.27 -6.67 -26.17
CA ARG A 32 13.57 -6.29 -25.58
C ARG A 32 13.95 -7.13 -24.37
N GLY A 33 13.09 -8.06 -23.93
CA GLY A 33 13.30 -8.91 -22.77
C GLY A 33 12.92 -8.26 -21.44
N GLU A 34 12.19 -7.14 -21.45
CA GLU A 34 11.69 -6.49 -20.23
C GLU A 34 10.48 -7.27 -19.65
N ILE A 35 10.32 -7.26 -18.33
CA ILE A 35 9.17 -7.85 -17.65
C ILE A 35 7.97 -6.92 -17.87
N VAL A 36 6.95 -7.40 -18.56
CA VAL A 36 5.74 -6.63 -18.85
C VAL A 36 4.52 -7.19 -18.15
N PRO A 37 3.54 -6.36 -17.75
CA PRO A 37 2.32 -6.83 -17.11
C PRO A 37 1.45 -7.67 -18.05
N SER A 38 0.79 -8.66 -17.50
CA SER A 38 -0.31 -9.33 -18.19
C SER A 38 -1.52 -8.39 -18.31
N ARG A 39 -2.36 -8.62 -19.32
CA ARG A 39 -3.60 -7.82 -19.46
C ARG A 39 -4.56 -8.00 -18.28
N ALA A 40 -4.47 -9.12 -17.55
CA ALA A 40 -5.34 -9.42 -16.43
C ALA A 40 -5.22 -8.41 -15.28
N ILE A 41 -4.03 -7.84 -15.09
CA ILE A 41 -3.79 -6.85 -14.02
C ILE A 41 -4.06 -5.41 -14.43
N LEU A 42 -4.37 -5.16 -15.72
CA LEU A 42 -4.72 -3.83 -16.22
C LEU A 42 -6.22 -3.56 -16.00
N LYS A 43 -6.53 -2.60 -15.15
CA LYS A 43 -7.90 -2.25 -14.79
C LYS A 43 -8.57 -1.46 -15.93
N THR A 44 -9.82 -1.78 -16.21
CA THR A 44 -10.66 -1.02 -17.13
C THR A 44 -11.09 0.31 -16.48
N PRO A 45 -11.49 1.34 -17.27
CA PRO A 45 -11.98 2.60 -16.71
C PRO A 45 -13.15 2.43 -15.73
N ALA A 46 -14.05 1.47 -15.97
CA ALA A 46 -15.17 1.18 -15.09
C ALA A 46 -14.71 0.58 -13.75
N GLN A 47 -13.73 -0.32 -13.79
CA GLN A 47 -13.12 -0.90 -12.57
C GLN A 47 -12.38 0.17 -11.76
N ILE A 48 -11.58 1.01 -12.42
CA ILE A 48 -10.86 2.13 -11.78
C ILE A 48 -11.84 3.04 -11.03
N GLU A 49 -12.97 3.40 -11.65
CA GLU A 49 -13.99 4.24 -11.00
C GLU A 49 -14.58 3.59 -9.75
N MET A 50 -14.79 2.27 -9.76
CA MET A 50 -15.29 1.55 -8.58
C MET A 50 -14.24 1.38 -7.50
N ILE A 51 -12.97 1.14 -7.88
CA ILE A 51 -11.85 1.08 -6.95
C ILE A 51 -11.64 2.43 -6.26
N ARG A 52 -11.78 3.55 -6.99
CA ARG A 52 -11.74 4.90 -6.39
C ARG A 52 -12.78 5.08 -5.28
N LYS A 53 -14.00 4.62 -5.50
CA LYS A 53 -15.05 4.70 -4.45
C LYS A 53 -14.71 3.88 -3.21
N SER A 54 -14.08 2.71 -3.41
CA SER A 54 -13.55 1.94 -2.27
C SER A 54 -12.43 2.71 -1.55
N ALA A 55 -11.52 3.31 -2.31
CA ALA A 55 -10.42 4.09 -1.77
C ALA A 55 -10.89 5.37 -1.02
N ASP A 56 -11.94 6.02 -1.52
CA ASP A 56 -12.57 7.16 -0.81
C ASP A 56 -13.14 6.73 0.54
N LEU A 57 -13.80 5.56 0.60
CA LEU A 57 -14.28 5.01 1.87
C LEU A 57 -13.11 4.63 2.78
N ASN A 58 -12.08 3.97 2.25
CA ASN A 58 -10.88 3.58 3.00
C ASN A 58 -10.21 4.79 3.68
N THR A 59 -10.07 5.88 2.93
CA THR A 59 -9.55 7.15 3.46
C THR A 59 -10.44 7.71 4.56
N ALA A 60 -11.77 7.67 4.38
CA ALA A 60 -12.69 8.15 5.39
C ALA A 60 -12.63 7.32 6.69
N VAL A 61 -12.35 6.01 6.59
CA VAL A 61 -12.10 5.14 7.76
C VAL A 61 -10.84 5.58 8.50
N LEU A 62 -9.71 5.81 7.79
CA LEU A 62 -8.48 6.32 8.41
C LEU A 62 -8.67 7.70 9.03
N ASP A 63 -9.47 8.57 8.39
CA ASP A 63 -9.81 9.88 8.95
C ASP A 63 -10.68 9.75 10.22
N GLU A 64 -11.54 8.76 10.30
CA GLU A 64 -12.32 8.48 11.50
C GLU A 64 -11.44 7.95 12.64
N VAL A 65 -10.51 7.03 12.34
CA VAL A 65 -9.50 6.60 13.32
C VAL A 65 -8.71 7.79 13.84
N ALA A 66 -8.24 8.68 12.95
CA ALA A 66 -7.45 9.85 13.33
C ALA A 66 -8.17 10.81 14.30
N LYS A 67 -9.51 10.87 14.27
CA LYS A 67 -10.32 11.69 15.21
C LYS A 67 -10.39 11.08 16.62
N HIS A 68 -10.21 9.78 16.73
CA HIS A 68 -10.49 9.04 17.97
C HIS A 68 -9.25 8.43 18.64
N ILE A 69 -8.20 8.14 17.89
CA ILE A 69 -6.98 7.52 18.41
C ILE A 69 -6.35 8.39 19.51
N ARG A 70 -6.02 7.76 20.64
CA ARG A 70 -5.47 8.46 21.82
C ARG A 70 -4.67 7.53 22.72
N ILE A 71 -3.81 8.09 23.54
CA ILE A 71 -3.14 7.39 24.63
C ILE A 71 -4.17 6.77 25.58
N GLY A 72 -3.92 5.55 26.03
CA GLY A 72 -4.80 4.79 26.91
C GLY A 72 -5.95 4.08 26.19
N MET A 73 -6.02 4.17 24.87
CA MET A 73 -6.93 3.40 24.03
C MET A 73 -6.30 2.02 23.75
N SER A 74 -7.09 0.96 23.73
CA SER A 74 -6.61 -0.34 23.29
C SER A 74 -6.61 -0.42 21.74
N THR A 75 -5.80 -1.29 21.18
CA THR A 75 -5.81 -1.52 19.73
C THR A 75 -7.12 -2.18 19.29
N ALA A 76 -7.80 -2.95 20.15
CA ALA A 76 -9.13 -3.47 19.88
C ALA A 76 -10.20 -2.36 19.71
N GLU A 77 -10.10 -1.22 20.42
CA GLU A 77 -10.98 -0.08 20.21
C GLU A 77 -10.80 0.55 18.82
N ILE A 78 -9.57 0.49 18.25
CA ILE A 78 -9.32 0.91 16.85
C ILE A 78 -10.06 -0.04 15.89
N ASP A 79 -9.94 -1.35 16.11
CA ASP A 79 -10.64 -2.37 15.32
C ASP A 79 -12.18 -2.15 15.34
N GLU A 80 -12.76 -1.83 16.50
CA GLU A 80 -14.18 -1.50 16.61
C GLU A 80 -14.58 -0.27 15.79
N ILE A 81 -13.74 0.79 15.79
CA ILE A 81 -13.99 2.00 14.99
C ILE A 81 -13.96 1.65 13.50
N VAL A 82 -12.92 0.94 13.06
CA VAL A 82 -12.75 0.53 11.66
C VAL A 82 -13.90 -0.35 11.20
N TYR A 83 -14.23 -1.40 11.97
CA TYR A 83 -15.35 -2.29 11.64
C TYR A 83 -16.66 -1.55 11.52
N ARG A 84 -17.02 -0.78 12.55
CA ARG A 84 -18.29 -0.04 12.60
C ARG A 84 -18.38 0.97 11.45
N PHE A 85 -17.40 1.84 11.30
CA PHE A 85 -17.45 2.89 10.28
C PHE A 85 -17.50 2.30 8.86
N THR A 86 -16.68 1.28 8.58
CA THR A 86 -16.68 0.61 7.27
C THR A 86 -18.05 -0.01 6.95
N THR A 87 -18.63 -0.74 7.91
CA THR A 87 -19.90 -1.45 7.70
C THR A 87 -21.11 -0.50 7.64
N GLU A 88 -21.14 0.56 8.44
CA GLU A 88 -22.17 1.61 8.39
C GLU A 88 -22.19 2.34 7.03
N HIS A 89 -21.06 2.39 6.33
CA HIS A 89 -20.93 2.99 5.00
C HIS A 89 -21.02 1.97 3.85
N GLY A 90 -21.45 0.74 4.14
CA GLY A 90 -21.70 -0.31 3.13
C GLY A 90 -20.47 -1.02 2.63
N GLY A 91 -19.32 -0.80 3.24
CA GLY A 91 -18.08 -1.51 2.99
C GLY A 91 -17.94 -2.78 3.84
N ILE A 92 -16.90 -3.54 3.55
CA ILE A 92 -16.47 -4.71 4.30
C ILE A 92 -14.97 -4.53 4.59
N PRO A 93 -14.50 -4.66 5.85
CA PRO A 93 -13.07 -4.69 6.14
C PRO A 93 -12.42 -5.89 5.43
N ALA A 94 -11.45 -5.63 4.55
CA ALA A 94 -10.85 -6.69 3.75
C ALA A 94 -10.00 -7.68 4.56
N PRO A 95 -9.31 -7.29 5.65
CA PRO A 95 -8.51 -8.22 6.44
C PRO A 95 -9.36 -9.24 7.19
N LEU A 96 -10.60 -8.90 7.55
CA LEU A 96 -11.44 -9.75 8.40
C LEU A 96 -11.71 -11.11 7.76
N ASN A 97 -11.21 -12.17 8.39
CA ASN A 97 -11.22 -13.56 7.92
C ASN A 97 -10.39 -13.84 6.66
N TYR A 98 -9.62 -12.88 6.17
CA TYR A 98 -8.70 -13.11 5.06
C TYR A 98 -7.58 -14.05 5.52
N GLN A 99 -7.51 -15.24 4.90
CA GLN A 99 -6.57 -16.31 5.26
C GLN A 99 -6.53 -16.64 6.78
N GLY A 100 -7.62 -16.36 7.51
CA GLY A 100 -7.72 -16.60 8.93
C GLY A 100 -7.37 -15.41 9.82
N PHE A 101 -7.03 -14.24 9.28
CA PHE A 101 -6.80 -13.03 10.08
C PHE A 101 -8.07 -12.64 10.84
N PRO A 102 -8.01 -12.42 12.18
CA PRO A 102 -9.22 -12.38 13.01
C PRO A 102 -9.88 -10.99 13.17
N LYS A 103 -9.26 -9.93 12.61
CA LYS A 103 -9.62 -8.54 12.87
C LYS A 103 -9.88 -7.74 11.59
N SER A 104 -10.40 -6.53 11.73
CA SER A 104 -10.82 -5.67 10.62
C SER A 104 -9.73 -4.73 10.11
N VAL A 105 -8.61 -4.66 10.83
CA VAL A 105 -7.49 -3.73 10.61
C VAL A 105 -6.23 -4.34 11.18
N CYS A 106 -5.06 -3.97 10.63
CA CYS A 106 -3.80 -4.24 11.30
C CYS A 106 -3.37 -3.01 12.11
N THR A 107 -2.84 -3.25 13.32
CA THR A 107 -2.32 -2.21 14.21
C THR A 107 -0.94 -2.62 14.68
N SER A 108 0.10 -2.00 14.14
CA SER A 108 1.49 -2.39 14.40
C SER A 108 2.21 -1.31 15.20
N LEU A 109 2.62 -1.64 16.43
CA LEU A 109 3.26 -0.72 17.38
C LEU A 109 4.78 -0.90 17.38
N ASN A 110 5.52 0.20 17.40
CA ASN A 110 6.94 0.29 17.70
C ASN A 110 7.82 -0.66 16.85
N ASN A 111 8.14 -1.85 17.35
CA ASN A 111 8.95 -2.88 16.69
C ASN A 111 8.12 -3.91 15.90
N GLU A 112 6.81 -3.76 15.87
CA GLU A 112 5.95 -4.50 14.94
C GLU A 112 6.07 -3.87 13.55
N ILE A 113 6.54 -4.66 12.59
CA ILE A 113 6.74 -4.21 11.21
C ILE A 113 5.39 -4.05 10.50
N CYS A 114 4.55 -5.11 10.57
CA CYS A 114 3.22 -5.14 9.97
C CYS A 114 2.36 -6.26 10.58
N HIS A 115 1.10 -6.32 10.16
CA HIS A 115 0.12 -7.35 10.52
C HIS A 115 -0.14 -7.49 12.03
N GLY A 116 0.13 -6.47 12.83
CA GLY A 116 -0.22 -6.48 14.26
C GLY A 116 -1.72 -6.72 14.45
N ILE A 117 -2.07 -7.70 15.30
CA ILE A 117 -3.46 -8.06 15.57
C ILE A 117 -4.00 -7.18 16.69
N PRO A 118 -5.08 -6.41 16.47
CA PRO A 118 -5.74 -5.65 17.53
C PRO A 118 -6.17 -6.50 18.73
N ASP A 119 -5.81 -6.06 19.94
CA ASP A 119 -6.09 -6.76 21.20
C ASP A 119 -6.56 -5.79 22.30
N GLU A 120 -7.45 -6.25 23.18
CA GLU A 120 -7.99 -5.45 24.30
C GLU A 120 -6.95 -5.14 25.40
N ASN A 121 -5.87 -5.92 25.46
CA ASN A 121 -4.80 -5.77 26.44
C ASN A 121 -3.61 -4.95 25.92
N ILE A 122 -3.54 -4.67 24.63
CA ILE A 122 -2.51 -3.83 24.01
C ILE A 122 -2.97 -2.38 24.04
N MET A 123 -2.44 -1.63 25.01
CA MET A 123 -2.82 -0.24 25.27
C MET A 123 -1.79 0.73 24.69
N ILE A 124 -2.25 1.70 23.92
CA ILE A 124 -1.40 2.77 23.36
C ILE A 124 -0.83 3.62 24.50
N GLN A 125 0.48 3.78 24.54
CA GLN A 125 1.21 4.53 25.56
C GLN A 125 1.71 5.88 25.02
N ASP A 126 2.07 6.78 25.96
CA ASP A 126 2.81 8.01 25.63
C ASP A 126 4.20 7.66 25.09
N GLY A 127 4.52 8.09 23.90
CA GLY A 127 5.79 7.79 23.21
C GLY A 127 5.72 6.70 22.14
N ASP A 128 4.59 5.99 22.01
CA ASP A 128 4.42 4.98 20.96
C ASP A 128 4.32 5.61 19.58
N ILE A 129 4.80 4.86 18.58
CA ILE A 129 4.42 5.02 17.19
C ILE A 129 3.58 3.82 16.78
N ILE A 130 2.51 4.03 16.03
CA ILE A 130 1.61 2.97 15.59
C ILE A 130 1.24 3.15 14.13
N ASN A 131 1.41 2.09 13.34
CA ASN A 131 0.80 1.99 12.03
C ASN A 131 -0.64 1.48 12.18
N VAL A 132 -1.58 2.14 11.51
CA VAL A 132 -2.94 1.66 11.33
C VAL A 132 -3.16 1.43 9.85
N ASP A 133 -3.35 0.18 9.49
CA ASP A 133 -3.43 -0.29 8.12
C ASP A 133 -4.85 -0.79 7.83
N VAL A 134 -5.53 -0.05 6.97
CA VAL A 134 -6.96 -0.22 6.65
C VAL A 134 -7.13 -0.63 5.20
N SER A 135 -7.73 -1.79 5.00
CA SER A 135 -8.11 -2.26 3.69
C SER A 135 -9.64 -2.43 3.61
N THR A 136 -10.24 -1.96 2.54
CA THR A 136 -11.71 -1.90 2.39
C THR A 136 -12.18 -2.57 1.11
N ILE A 137 -13.28 -3.32 1.20
CA ILE A 137 -14.03 -3.82 0.05
C ILE A 137 -15.33 -3.00 -0.07
N LEU A 138 -15.52 -2.34 -1.22
CA LEU A 138 -16.79 -1.69 -1.54
C LEU A 138 -17.30 -2.18 -2.90
N ASN A 139 -18.52 -2.74 -2.90
CA ASN A 139 -19.13 -3.31 -4.12
C ASN A 139 -18.24 -4.35 -4.84
N GLY A 140 -17.44 -5.11 -4.09
CA GLY A 140 -16.53 -6.13 -4.61
C GLY A 140 -15.20 -5.59 -5.15
N TYR A 141 -14.85 -4.32 -4.89
CA TYR A 141 -13.58 -3.70 -5.25
C TYR A 141 -12.77 -3.36 -4.03
N PHE A 142 -11.47 -3.63 -4.08
CA PHE A 142 -10.53 -3.50 -2.97
C PHE A 142 -9.76 -2.18 -3.03
N SER A 143 -9.44 -1.66 -1.85
CA SER A 143 -8.55 -0.51 -1.65
C SER A 143 -7.76 -0.68 -0.36
N ASP A 144 -6.57 -0.08 -0.31
CA ASP A 144 -5.62 -0.21 0.79
C ASP A 144 -4.88 1.07 1.06
N ALA A 145 -4.64 1.37 2.33
CA ALA A 145 -3.78 2.47 2.76
C ALA A 145 -3.47 2.38 4.26
N SER A 146 -2.29 2.79 4.65
CA SER A 146 -1.93 2.89 6.06
C SER A 146 -1.43 4.27 6.46
N ARG A 147 -1.50 4.56 7.77
CA ARG A 147 -0.95 5.78 8.38
C ARG A 147 -0.19 5.48 9.65
N MET A 148 0.92 6.23 9.84
CA MET A 148 1.61 6.28 11.12
C MET A 148 0.99 7.34 12.03
N PHE A 149 0.79 6.98 13.29
CA PHE A 149 0.39 7.91 14.34
C PHE A 149 1.49 7.98 15.41
N LYS A 150 1.84 9.20 15.80
CA LYS A 150 2.79 9.48 16.88
C LYS A 150 2.01 9.83 18.14
N MET A 151 2.14 9.02 19.17
CA MET A 151 1.29 9.10 20.35
C MET A 151 1.98 9.89 21.47
N GLY A 152 1.55 11.13 21.65
CA GLY A 152 2.08 12.03 22.70
C GLY A 152 3.54 12.44 22.47
N ASN A 153 4.41 12.18 23.47
CA ASN A 153 5.81 12.62 23.45
C ASN A 153 6.72 11.51 22.91
N VAL A 154 6.74 11.32 21.58
CA VAL A 154 7.63 10.34 20.96
C VAL A 154 9.10 10.74 21.06
N SER A 155 10.01 9.77 21.08
CA SER A 155 11.44 10.03 21.10
C SER A 155 11.93 10.65 19.78
N GLU A 156 13.05 11.39 19.81
CA GLU A 156 13.67 11.94 18.59
C GLU A 156 14.01 10.85 17.57
N ARG A 157 14.36 9.64 18.01
CA ARG A 157 14.62 8.49 17.12
C ARG A 157 13.34 8.03 16.41
N ALA A 158 12.22 7.92 17.13
CA ALA A 158 10.94 7.55 16.56
C ALA A 158 10.42 8.63 15.58
N GLU A 159 10.51 9.89 15.97
CA GLU A 159 10.17 11.04 15.11
C GLU A 159 10.96 11.03 13.81
N ARG A 160 12.28 10.77 13.90
CA ARG A 160 13.16 10.71 12.73
C ARG A 160 12.82 9.51 11.84
N LEU A 161 12.54 8.34 12.41
CA LEU A 161 12.16 7.14 11.65
C LEU A 161 10.88 7.39 10.85
N VAL A 162 9.80 7.85 11.50
CA VAL A 162 8.52 8.14 10.83
C VAL A 162 8.70 9.16 9.71
N ARG A 163 9.43 10.24 9.95
CA ARG A 163 9.73 11.26 8.93
C ARG A 163 10.51 10.72 7.75
N VAL A 164 11.55 9.89 7.99
CA VAL A 164 12.33 9.29 6.89
C VAL A 164 11.50 8.27 6.12
N THR A 165 10.63 7.51 6.78
CA THR A 165 9.68 6.61 6.12
C THR A 165 8.75 7.38 5.18
N GLU A 166 8.21 8.51 5.63
CA GLU A 166 7.41 9.39 4.79
C GLU A 166 8.20 9.92 3.58
N GLU A 167 9.44 10.39 3.81
CA GLU A 167 10.33 10.83 2.75
C GLU A 167 10.64 9.70 1.75
N CYS A 168 10.81 8.45 2.20
CA CYS A 168 10.98 7.26 1.35
C CYS A 168 9.77 7.07 0.43
N VAL A 169 8.56 7.09 0.98
CA VAL A 169 7.32 6.95 0.21
C VAL A 169 7.16 8.07 -0.81
N GLN A 170 7.39 9.32 -0.43
CA GLN A 170 7.33 10.47 -1.33
C GLN A 170 8.35 10.36 -2.48
N ARG A 171 9.54 9.83 -2.23
CA ARG A 171 10.56 9.57 -3.26
C ARG A 171 10.14 8.43 -4.18
N GLY A 172 9.58 7.36 -3.63
CA GLY A 172 9.00 6.26 -4.41
C GLY A 172 7.89 6.76 -5.35
N LEU A 173 6.93 7.53 -4.83
CA LEU A 173 5.86 8.16 -5.62
C LEU A 173 6.42 9.09 -6.71
N ALA A 174 7.44 9.88 -6.40
CA ALA A 174 8.09 10.76 -7.39
C ALA A 174 8.86 10.01 -8.46
N ALA A 175 9.40 8.82 -8.14
CA ALA A 175 10.11 7.95 -9.07
C ALA A 175 9.17 7.15 -9.97
N ALA A 176 7.95 6.85 -9.51
CA ALA A 176 6.94 6.15 -10.26
C ALA A 176 6.54 6.94 -11.51
N LYS A 177 6.87 6.40 -12.69
CA LYS A 177 6.55 7.04 -13.98
C LYS A 177 5.90 6.02 -14.91
N PRO A 178 4.89 6.41 -15.69
CA PRO A 178 4.38 5.56 -16.75
C PRO A 178 5.51 5.14 -17.70
N TRP A 179 5.61 3.85 -17.99
CA TRP A 179 6.67 3.25 -18.82
C TRP A 179 8.08 3.26 -18.18
N GLY A 180 8.21 3.58 -16.88
CA GLY A 180 9.34 3.22 -16.03
C GLY A 180 9.15 1.82 -15.44
N HIS A 181 9.92 1.45 -14.44
CA HIS A 181 9.92 0.11 -13.83
C HIS A 181 9.62 0.18 -12.32
N LEU A 182 9.14 -0.90 -11.75
CA LEU A 182 8.98 -1.01 -10.29
C LEU A 182 10.31 -0.81 -9.56
N GLY A 183 11.43 -1.27 -10.14
CA GLY A 183 12.77 -1.04 -9.60
C GLY A 183 13.18 0.44 -9.51
N ASP A 184 12.57 1.34 -10.28
CA ASP A 184 12.80 2.79 -10.12
C ASP A 184 12.26 3.30 -8.79
N ILE A 185 11.11 2.77 -8.36
CA ILE A 185 10.48 3.06 -7.06
C ILE A 185 11.34 2.48 -5.93
N ALA A 186 11.72 1.21 -6.07
CA ALA A 186 12.55 0.48 -5.11
C ALA A 186 13.88 1.19 -4.86
N ASP A 187 14.62 1.53 -5.90
CA ASP A 187 15.91 2.20 -5.83
C ASP A 187 15.81 3.57 -5.13
N ALA A 188 14.76 4.34 -5.43
CA ALA A 188 14.53 5.64 -4.81
C ALA A 188 14.26 5.54 -3.30
N ILE A 189 13.50 4.53 -2.87
CA ILE A 189 13.18 4.25 -1.47
C ILE A 189 14.41 3.75 -0.73
N ASN A 190 15.04 2.67 -1.24
CA ASN A 190 16.16 2.01 -0.59
C ASN A 190 17.38 2.95 -0.44
N THR A 191 17.72 3.67 -1.51
CA THR A 191 18.80 4.65 -1.48
C THR A 191 18.59 5.70 -0.39
N HIS A 192 17.36 6.19 -0.23
CA HIS A 192 17.06 7.19 0.80
C HIS A 192 17.09 6.62 2.21
N ALA A 193 16.51 5.44 2.42
CA ALA A 193 16.55 4.76 3.71
C ALA A 193 17.99 4.51 4.16
N GLN A 194 18.82 3.90 3.30
CA GLN A 194 20.23 3.62 3.59
C GLN A 194 21.05 4.89 3.84
N ALA A 195 20.84 5.95 3.07
CA ALA A 195 21.52 7.24 3.27
C ALA A 195 21.21 7.87 4.64
N ASN A 196 20.08 7.49 5.25
CA ASN A 196 19.68 7.90 6.60
C ASN A 196 20.04 6.88 7.69
N GLY A 197 20.69 5.76 7.35
CA GLY A 197 21.11 4.72 8.29
C GLY A 197 20.00 3.75 8.69
N TYR A 198 18.95 3.63 7.87
CA TYR A 198 17.86 2.70 8.03
C TYR A 198 17.94 1.55 7.01
N SER A 199 17.27 0.46 7.30
CA SER A 199 17.11 -0.67 6.38
C SER A 199 15.66 -0.76 5.87
N VAL A 200 15.50 -1.44 4.73
CA VAL A 200 14.21 -1.73 4.13
C VAL A 200 13.98 -3.23 4.19
N VAL A 201 12.80 -3.67 4.65
CA VAL A 201 12.43 -5.08 4.65
C VAL A 201 12.36 -5.59 3.22
N GLU A 202 12.94 -6.79 2.96
CA GLU A 202 13.12 -7.30 1.60
C GLU A 202 12.01 -8.25 1.16
N GLU A 203 11.55 -9.12 2.06
CA GLU A 203 10.66 -10.26 1.75
C GLU A 203 9.18 -9.91 1.84
N ILE A 204 8.85 -8.76 2.42
CA ILE A 204 7.50 -8.22 2.49
C ILE A 204 7.49 -6.90 1.73
N GLY A 205 6.44 -6.66 0.94
CA GLY A 205 6.38 -5.48 0.09
C GLY A 205 4.97 -5.22 -0.40
N GLY A 206 4.85 -4.25 -1.30
CA GLY A 206 3.58 -3.90 -1.90
C GLY A 206 3.08 -4.93 -2.90
N HIS A 207 1.88 -4.73 -3.36
CA HIS A 207 1.18 -5.67 -4.22
C HIS A 207 0.21 -4.97 -5.18
N GLY A 208 -0.13 -5.65 -6.27
CA GLY A 208 -1.27 -5.26 -7.09
C GLY A 208 -2.57 -5.36 -6.30
N ILE A 209 -3.54 -4.48 -6.62
CA ILE A 209 -4.80 -4.40 -5.86
C ILE A 209 -5.95 -3.95 -6.75
N GLY A 210 -7.17 -4.22 -6.31
CA GLY A 210 -8.40 -3.64 -6.83
C GLY A 210 -9.49 -4.64 -7.19
N LEU A 211 -9.18 -5.76 -7.84
CA LEU A 211 -10.15 -6.84 -8.11
C LEU A 211 -10.05 -7.95 -7.07
N GLU A 212 -8.85 -8.13 -6.54
CA GLU A 212 -8.57 -8.98 -5.39
C GLU A 212 -7.82 -8.15 -4.34
N PHE A 213 -7.70 -8.65 -3.12
CA PHE A 213 -6.95 -7.98 -2.06
C PHE A 213 -5.47 -7.89 -2.43
N HIS A 214 -4.87 -9.02 -2.77
CA HIS A 214 -3.49 -9.11 -3.24
C HIS A 214 -3.48 -9.68 -4.66
N GLU A 215 -2.92 -8.93 -5.59
CA GLU A 215 -2.75 -9.29 -7.00
C GLU A 215 -1.28 -9.13 -7.41
N ASP A 216 -0.91 -9.67 -8.58
CA ASP A 216 0.33 -9.26 -9.24
C ASP A 216 0.30 -7.76 -9.60
N PRO A 217 1.46 -7.08 -9.57
CA PRO A 217 2.79 -7.58 -9.20
C PRO A 217 3.06 -7.55 -7.70
N PHE A 218 4.02 -8.34 -7.22
CA PHE A 218 4.74 -8.05 -5.98
C PHE A 218 5.62 -6.82 -6.19
N VAL A 219 5.64 -5.90 -5.24
CA VAL A 219 6.39 -4.64 -5.31
C VAL A 219 7.50 -4.66 -4.26
N SER A 220 8.69 -5.07 -4.65
CA SER A 220 9.89 -5.01 -3.82
C SER A 220 10.39 -3.57 -3.71
N TYR A 221 11.06 -3.25 -2.60
CA TYR A 221 11.66 -1.92 -2.37
C TYR A 221 13.19 -1.94 -2.26
N VAL A 222 13.81 -3.07 -2.64
CA VAL A 222 15.28 -3.24 -2.58
C VAL A 222 15.91 -3.60 -3.93
N THR A 223 15.12 -3.67 -5.00
CA THR A 223 15.59 -4.01 -6.34
C THR A 223 16.23 -2.81 -7.05
N PRO A 224 17.18 -3.05 -7.96
CA PRO A 224 17.91 -1.97 -8.62
C PRO A 224 17.04 -1.20 -9.63
N LYS A 225 17.40 0.04 -9.86
CA LYS A 225 16.77 0.91 -10.85
C LYS A 225 16.70 0.26 -12.23
N GLY A 226 15.56 0.40 -12.90
CA GLY A 226 15.32 -0.13 -14.26
C GLY A 226 15.07 -1.64 -14.30
N SER A 227 14.91 -2.29 -13.14
CA SER A 227 14.54 -3.70 -13.04
C SER A 227 13.05 -3.86 -12.72
N GLU A 228 12.61 -5.09 -12.61
CA GLU A 228 11.24 -5.49 -12.31
C GLU A 228 10.23 -5.11 -13.41
N MET A 229 8.94 -5.24 -13.09
CA MET A 229 7.87 -5.06 -14.06
C MET A 229 7.76 -3.61 -14.55
N LEU A 230 7.52 -3.46 -15.85
CA LEU A 230 7.21 -2.20 -16.52
C LEU A 230 5.89 -1.61 -16.00
N LEU A 231 5.88 -0.32 -15.68
CA LEU A 231 4.69 0.42 -15.25
C LEU A 231 3.82 0.83 -16.45
N VAL A 232 2.68 0.19 -16.61
CA VAL A 232 1.79 0.37 -17.77
C VAL A 232 0.48 1.02 -17.32
N PRO A 233 -0.10 1.95 -18.13
CA PRO A 233 -1.40 2.54 -17.82
C PRO A 233 -2.49 1.50 -17.55
N GLY A 234 -3.21 1.66 -16.45
CA GLY A 234 -4.22 0.73 -15.95
C GLY A 234 -3.73 -0.18 -14.82
N MET A 235 -2.45 -0.20 -14.50
CA MET A 235 -1.95 -0.88 -13.30
C MET A 235 -2.37 -0.13 -12.04
N MET A 236 -2.75 -0.88 -11.00
CA MET A 236 -2.96 -0.39 -9.64
C MET A 236 -2.21 -1.29 -8.67
N PHE A 237 -1.45 -0.68 -7.77
CA PHE A 237 -0.62 -1.39 -6.79
C PHE A 237 -0.35 -0.50 -5.58
N THR A 238 0.20 -1.06 -4.50
CA THR A 238 0.55 -0.34 -3.28
C THR A 238 2.02 0.08 -3.26
N ILE A 239 2.31 1.20 -2.61
CA ILE A 239 3.65 1.64 -2.23
C ILE A 239 3.64 1.77 -0.71
N GLU A 240 4.30 0.82 -0.02
CA GLU A 240 4.19 0.59 1.43
C GLU A 240 5.51 0.12 2.06
N PRO A 241 6.64 0.77 1.82
CA PRO A 241 7.91 0.29 2.34
C PRO A 241 7.91 0.23 3.86
N MET A 242 8.41 -0.88 4.41
CA MET A 242 8.65 -1.08 5.83
C MET A 242 10.09 -0.70 6.12
N ILE A 243 10.28 0.34 6.92
CA ILE A 243 11.58 0.95 7.23
C ILE A 243 11.95 0.63 8.67
N ASN A 244 13.06 -0.09 8.87
CA ASN A 244 13.56 -0.51 10.17
C ASN A 244 14.76 0.33 10.62
N GLU A 245 14.87 0.58 11.93
CA GLU A 245 16.05 1.24 12.51
C GLU A 245 17.31 0.40 12.41
N GLY A 246 17.17 -0.92 12.51
CA GLY A 246 18.26 -1.88 12.58
C GLY A 246 18.33 -2.80 11.36
N SER A 247 18.28 -4.12 11.61
CA SER A 247 18.31 -5.14 10.57
C SER A 247 17.06 -5.09 9.67
N PRO A 248 17.16 -5.41 8.36
CA PRO A 248 16.01 -5.71 7.53
C PRO A 248 15.33 -7.03 7.89
N ASP A 249 16.00 -7.89 8.66
CA ASP A 249 15.49 -9.20 9.04
C ASP A 249 14.35 -9.09 10.04
N PHE A 250 13.48 -10.09 10.04
CA PHE A 250 12.29 -10.15 10.86
C PHE A 250 11.97 -11.58 11.32
N PHE A 251 11.02 -11.70 12.22
CA PHE A 251 10.36 -12.98 12.51
C PHE A 251 8.85 -12.77 12.61
N VAL A 252 8.11 -13.83 12.32
CA VAL A 252 6.66 -13.88 12.52
C VAL A 252 6.38 -14.47 13.88
N ASP A 253 5.44 -13.90 14.61
CA ASP A 253 5.00 -14.39 15.91
C ASP A 253 4.41 -15.81 15.78
N GLU A 254 5.05 -16.79 16.43
CA GLU A 254 4.65 -18.20 16.39
C GLU A 254 3.32 -18.47 17.12
N ASP A 255 2.89 -17.57 18.02
CA ASP A 255 1.65 -17.73 18.80
C ASP A 255 0.40 -17.30 18.00
N ASN A 256 0.56 -16.39 17.03
CA ASN A 256 -0.55 -15.86 16.25
C ASN A 256 -0.42 -16.04 14.73
N ASP A 257 0.75 -16.46 14.23
CA ASP A 257 1.07 -16.71 12.81
C ASP A 257 0.93 -15.49 11.88
N TRP A 258 0.86 -14.25 12.44
CA TRP A 258 0.60 -13.04 11.66
C TRP A 258 1.55 -11.89 11.95
N THR A 259 1.67 -11.47 13.22
CA THR A 259 2.42 -10.27 13.58
C THR A 259 3.89 -10.42 13.25
N VAL A 260 4.41 -9.47 12.48
CA VAL A 260 5.81 -9.46 12.05
C VAL A 260 6.59 -8.49 12.91
N TYR A 261 7.67 -8.95 13.53
CA TYR A 261 8.54 -8.17 14.41
C TYR A 261 9.94 -8.00 13.84
N THR A 262 10.57 -6.88 14.15
CA THR A 262 12.01 -6.70 13.91
C THR A 262 12.82 -7.71 14.72
N ILE A 263 13.90 -8.26 14.11
CA ILE A 263 14.72 -9.29 14.78
C ILE A 263 15.54 -8.74 15.94
N ASP A 264 15.76 -7.45 16.01
CA ASP A 264 16.65 -6.74 16.94
C ASP A 264 15.92 -5.78 17.89
N ASP A 265 14.59 -5.88 17.99
CA ASP A 265 13.72 -5.01 18.79
C ASP A 265 13.82 -3.51 18.41
N GLY A 266 14.41 -3.18 17.26
CA GLY A 266 14.46 -1.82 16.72
C GLY A 266 13.07 -1.35 16.26
N LEU A 267 12.86 -0.03 16.23
CA LEU A 267 11.60 0.52 15.72
C LEU A 267 11.44 0.25 14.23
N SER A 268 10.20 0.04 13.81
CA SER A 268 9.79 -0.02 12.41
C SER A 268 8.69 0.99 12.12
N ALA A 269 8.63 1.49 10.89
CA ALA A 269 7.56 2.36 10.42
C ALA A 269 7.18 2.02 8.98
N GLN A 270 5.87 2.08 8.70
CA GLN A 270 5.28 1.84 7.39
C GLN A 270 4.24 2.94 7.08
N ILE A 271 4.25 3.41 5.86
CA ILE A 271 3.20 4.28 5.32
C ILE A 271 2.85 3.77 3.95
N GLU A 272 1.55 3.61 3.69
CA GLU A 272 1.07 3.00 2.47
C GLU A 272 0.17 3.91 1.67
N TYR A 273 0.39 3.89 0.36
CA TYR A 273 -0.47 4.50 -0.64
C TYR A 273 -0.74 3.53 -1.79
N MET A 274 -2.02 3.29 -2.08
CA MET A 274 -2.41 2.71 -3.36
C MET A 274 -2.18 3.74 -4.47
N VAL A 275 -1.68 3.30 -5.63
CA VAL A 275 -1.42 4.14 -6.80
C VAL A 275 -2.06 3.60 -8.07
N LEU A 276 -2.36 4.50 -9.00
CA LEU A 276 -2.85 4.20 -10.35
C LEU A 276 -1.87 4.74 -11.38
N VAL A 277 -1.41 3.89 -12.29
CA VAL A 277 -0.64 4.30 -13.46
C VAL A 277 -1.60 4.79 -14.55
N LYS A 278 -1.49 6.06 -14.94
CA LYS A 278 -2.21 6.68 -16.07
C LYS A 278 -1.28 6.83 -17.27
N GLU A 279 -1.76 7.39 -18.35
CA GLU A 279 -0.96 7.57 -19.58
C GLU A 279 0.23 8.50 -19.39
N ASP A 280 0.10 9.53 -18.57
CA ASP A 280 1.05 10.64 -18.38
C ASP A 280 1.57 10.81 -16.95
N VAL A 281 0.95 10.17 -15.97
CA VAL A 281 1.28 10.32 -14.55
C VAL A 281 0.93 9.06 -13.75
N VAL A 282 1.63 8.82 -12.66
CA VAL A 282 1.19 7.91 -11.59
C VAL A 282 0.54 8.78 -10.51
N GLU A 283 -0.68 8.45 -10.14
CA GLU A 283 -1.44 9.21 -9.15
C GLU A 283 -1.86 8.35 -7.97
N VAL A 284 -2.00 8.95 -6.81
CA VAL A 284 -2.72 8.38 -5.68
C VAL A 284 -4.21 8.59 -5.94
N PRO A 285 -5.03 7.53 -6.09
CA PRO A 285 -6.42 7.65 -6.56
C PRO A 285 -7.38 8.26 -5.54
N VAL A 286 -6.89 8.70 -4.40
CA VAL A 286 -7.65 9.28 -3.29
C VAL A 286 -7.22 10.73 -3.08
N SER A 287 -8.18 11.62 -2.89
CA SER A 287 -7.90 12.98 -2.44
C SER A 287 -7.61 12.95 -0.94
N TYR A 288 -6.34 12.87 -0.56
CA TYR A 288 -5.94 13.18 0.81
C TYR A 288 -6.17 14.67 1.06
N THR A 289 -7.30 15.01 1.64
CA THR A 289 -7.64 16.42 1.93
C THR A 289 -6.83 17.03 3.08
N HIS A 290 -6.08 16.22 3.83
CA HIS A 290 -5.25 16.67 4.94
C HIS A 290 -4.00 15.80 5.13
N LEU A 291 -2.99 15.99 4.25
CA LEU A 291 -1.59 15.79 4.65
C LEU A 291 -1.12 17.09 5.32
N THR A 292 -1.64 17.38 6.50
CA THR A 292 -0.98 18.27 7.47
C THR A 292 -0.64 17.41 8.67
N LEU A 293 0.62 16.97 8.68
CA LEU A 293 1.30 16.45 9.86
C LEU A 293 1.45 17.56 10.90
#